data_ccc7852bc2015d94e643fa4fad07efa1
#
_entry.id   ccc7852bc2015d94e643fa4fad07efa1
#
_cell.length_a   1.000
_cell.length_b   1.000
_cell.length_c   1.000
_cell.angle_alpha   90.00
_cell.angle_beta   90.00
_cell.angle_gamma   90.00
#
_symmetry.space_group_name_H-M   'P 1'
#
loop_
_entity.id
_entity.type
_entity.pdbx_description
1 polymer ?
#
loop_
_entity_poly.entity_id
_entity_poly.type
_entity_poly.pdbx_seq_one_letter_code
_entity_poly.pdbx_strand_id
1 'polypeptide(L)'
;MRVAGTLFALLCLVAVGGAQQSDKDQPTLTVSSTLVEVPILVKTKGGGVVFQLTGDDFLVTDNGVPQQLTLDQDTDSQPLALAIVVETGGAGARHLVDYLQLDSILDALIGNVDHRVALIGFDSKPHILLRFSPRTSDASVQLANLDAGDQGAAILDGIALAVAQLRTQPPRYRRAILLLSETIDQGSKTKLTEALRLISDTNTQIYSFAFSSTGSAVSHEASKLNNSEPGPARGCFSREGADAEYEGHYNKQVLDCISQLAPPLRLATVSFIAAHNALRTNTAESVAQLAGGEFHHFHDAKSLKAGLIALSNDIPNYYVVSFRPTSPTPGLHALHVEAKGRPQVTLISRREYWIDDDSVR
;
A
#
# COMPACT_ATOMS: atom_id res chain seq x y z
N MET A 1 -85.14 -64.17 -15.78
CA MET A 1 -85.31 -64.02 -14.34
C MET A 1 -83.97 -63.53 -13.76
N ARG A 2 -84.04 -62.45 -12.99
CA ARG A 2 -82.95 -61.85 -12.17
C ARG A 2 -82.15 -60.77 -12.91
N VAL A 3 -82.51 -59.63 -12.79
CA VAL A 3 -82.31 -58.38 -12.10
C VAL A 3 -80.84 -58.15 -11.77
N ALA A 4 -80.23 -57.21 -12.53
CA ALA A 4 -78.93 -56.61 -12.33
C ALA A 4 -79.12 -55.25 -11.63
N GLY A 5 -78.48 -55.08 -10.52
CA GLY A 5 -78.41 -53.78 -9.84
C GLY A 5 -77.10 -53.07 -10.19
N THR A 6 -77.28 -51.93 -10.75
CA THR A 6 -76.19 -51.00 -11.10
C THR A 6 -75.86 -50.09 -9.92
N LEU A 7 -74.64 -50.20 -9.36
CA LEU A 7 -74.19 -49.32 -8.35
C LEU A 7 -73.29 -48.22 -8.97
N PHE A 8 -73.80 -47.01 -8.89
CA PHE A 8 -73.08 -45.81 -9.40
C PHE A 8 -72.11 -45.29 -8.33
N ALA A 9 -70.82 -45.48 -8.53
CA ALA A 9 -69.79 -44.93 -7.64
C ALA A 9 -69.44 -43.52 -8.09
N LEU A 10 -69.77 -42.54 -7.28
CA LEU A 10 -69.43 -41.14 -7.46
C LEU A 10 -68.00 -40.90 -6.97
N LEU A 11 -67.07 -40.67 -7.91
CA LEU A 11 -65.65 -40.38 -7.59
C LEU A 11 -65.49 -38.87 -7.36
N CYS A 12 -65.37 -38.46 -6.09
CA CYS A 12 -64.99 -37.07 -5.74
C CYS A 12 -63.52 -36.88 -5.99
N LEU A 13 -63.13 -36.13 -7.03
CA LEU A 13 -61.78 -35.60 -7.23
C LEU A 13 -61.58 -34.43 -6.27
N VAL A 14 -60.76 -34.66 -5.21
CA VAL A 14 -60.22 -33.57 -4.38
C VAL A 14 -59.00 -33.02 -5.11
N ALA A 15 -59.15 -31.84 -5.70
CA ALA A 15 -58.02 -31.07 -6.21
C ALA A 15 -57.24 -30.47 -5.00
N VAL A 16 -56.11 -31.08 -4.68
CA VAL A 16 -55.12 -30.52 -3.75
C VAL A 16 -54.40 -29.41 -4.51
N GLY A 17 -54.85 -28.17 -4.35
CA GLY A 17 -54.11 -27.01 -4.79
C GLY A 17 -52.81 -26.89 -3.97
N GLY A 18 -51.68 -27.31 -4.55
CA GLY A 18 -50.37 -27.00 -4.03
C GLY A 18 -50.16 -25.48 -4.09
N ALA A 19 -50.26 -24.83 -2.96
CA ALA A 19 -49.76 -23.47 -2.81
C ALA A 19 -48.23 -23.54 -2.97
N GLN A 20 -47.71 -23.18 -4.15
CA GLN A 20 -46.33 -22.83 -4.35
C GLN A 20 -46.07 -21.60 -3.47
N GLN A 21 -45.47 -21.81 -2.32
CA GLN A 21 -44.81 -20.76 -1.55
C GLN A 21 -43.71 -20.20 -2.47
N SER A 22 -44.00 -19.03 -3.04
CA SER A 22 -42.98 -18.21 -3.66
C SER A 22 -41.94 -17.94 -2.56
N ASP A 23 -40.77 -18.58 -2.73
CA ASP A 23 -39.58 -18.27 -1.94
C ASP A 23 -39.31 -16.77 -2.23
N LYS A 24 -39.74 -15.92 -1.30
CA LYS A 24 -39.37 -14.52 -1.34
C LYS A 24 -37.86 -14.52 -1.21
N ASP A 25 -37.17 -14.10 -2.27
CA ASP A 25 -35.78 -13.70 -2.25
C ASP A 25 -35.54 -12.89 -0.96
N GLN A 26 -35.08 -13.55 0.08
CA GLN A 26 -34.51 -12.85 1.23
C GLN A 26 -33.26 -12.17 0.68
N PRO A 27 -33.18 -10.85 0.74
CA PRO A 27 -31.97 -10.17 0.38
C PRO A 27 -30.87 -10.73 1.29
N THR A 28 -29.99 -11.54 0.70
CA THR A 28 -28.78 -11.96 1.37
C THR A 28 -27.93 -10.71 1.51
N LEU A 29 -27.94 -10.09 2.68
CA LEU A 29 -27.02 -9.02 3.03
C LEU A 29 -25.61 -9.64 2.99
N THR A 30 -24.97 -9.55 1.85
CA THR A 30 -23.54 -9.84 1.73
C THR A 30 -22.82 -8.68 2.41
N VAL A 31 -22.59 -8.79 3.71
CA VAL A 31 -21.72 -7.87 4.42
C VAL A 31 -20.30 -8.18 3.95
N SER A 32 -19.84 -7.45 2.98
CA SER A 32 -18.45 -7.44 2.55
C SER A 32 -17.64 -6.74 3.65
N SER A 33 -17.19 -7.53 4.62
CA SER A 33 -16.37 -7.01 5.71
C SER A 33 -14.93 -6.91 5.22
N THR A 34 -14.46 -5.69 4.98
CA THR A 34 -13.07 -5.42 4.62
C THR A 34 -12.14 -5.86 5.74
N LEU A 35 -11.29 -6.85 5.49
CA LEU A 35 -10.21 -7.23 6.39
C LEU A 35 -9.00 -6.35 6.07
N VAL A 36 -8.52 -5.63 7.05
CA VAL A 36 -7.33 -4.78 6.94
C VAL A 36 -6.14 -5.51 7.55
N GLU A 37 -5.14 -5.78 6.74
CA GLU A 37 -3.87 -6.36 7.19
C GLU A 37 -2.83 -5.26 7.40
N VAL A 38 -2.16 -5.31 8.53
CA VAL A 38 -1.14 -4.34 8.93
C VAL A 38 0.16 -5.08 9.20
N PRO A 39 1.11 -5.06 8.26
CA PRO A 39 2.45 -5.57 8.48
C PRO A 39 3.18 -4.65 9.47
N ILE A 40 3.84 -5.24 10.46
CA ILE A 40 4.56 -4.54 11.53
C ILE A 40 5.94 -5.16 11.69
N LEU A 41 6.99 -4.40 11.43
CA LEU A 41 8.35 -4.77 11.80
C LEU A 41 8.71 -4.07 13.10
N VAL A 42 9.18 -4.84 14.06
CA VAL A 42 9.57 -4.34 15.38
C VAL A 42 11.08 -4.44 15.54
N LYS A 43 11.74 -3.31 15.71
CA LYS A 43 13.19 -3.23 15.88
C LYS A 43 13.57 -2.63 17.24
N THR A 44 14.65 -3.10 17.81
CA THR A 44 15.32 -2.41 18.93
C THR A 44 15.95 -1.10 18.43
N LYS A 45 16.33 -0.20 19.34
CA LYS A 45 17.09 1.01 18.98
C LYS A 45 18.43 0.71 18.30
N GLY A 46 18.99 -0.49 18.50
CA GLY A 46 20.18 -0.97 17.82
C GLY A 46 19.93 -1.60 16.44
N GLY A 47 18.70 -1.59 15.95
CA GLY A 47 18.31 -2.12 14.62
C GLY A 47 18.03 -3.62 14.60
N GLY A 48 18.21 -4.36 15.70
CA GLY A 48 17.88 -5.80 15.75
C GLY A 48 16.36 -6.04 15.77
N VAL A 49 15.89 -7.06 15.06
CA VAL A 49 14.47 -7.46 15.04
C VAL A 49 14.06 -8.02 16.41
N VAL A 50 12.86 -7.69 16.86
CA VAL A 50 12.26 -8.18 18.11
C VAL A 50 11.30 -9.32 17.77
N PHE A 51 11.51 -10.47 18.36
CA PHE A 51 10.72 -11.69 18.16
C PHE A 51 9.79 -11.99 19.35
N GLN A 52 8.90 -12.96 19.16
CA GLN A 52 8.01 -13.54 20.20
C GLN A 52 6.98 -12.54 20.76
N LEU A 53 6.53 -11.59 19.93
CA LEU A 53 5.40 -10.74 20.27
C LEU A 53 4.08 -11.45 19.89
N THR A 54 3.05 -11.16 20.67
CA THR A 54 1.69 -11.65 20.48
C THR A 54 0.76 -10.51 20.03
N GLY A 55 -0.46 -10.82 19.63
CA GLY A 55 -1.46 -9.78 19.29
C GLY A 55 -1.74 -8.82 20.44
N ASP A 56 -1.61 -9.28 21.68
CA ASP A 56 -1.83 -8.47 22.89
C ASP A 56 -0.72 -7.43 23.14
N ASP A 57 0.46 -7.63 22.56
CA ASP A 57 1.56 -6.66 22.62
C ASP A 57 1.32 -5.44 21.73
N PHE A 58 0.35 -5.49 20.81
CA PHE A 58 0.07 -4.40 19.87
C PHE A 58 -1.21 -3.64 20.23
N LEU A 59 -1.18 -2.35 19.93
CA LEU A 59 -2.35 -1.49 19.85
C LEU A 59 -2.37 -0.89 18.45
N VAL A 60 -3.45 -1.13 17.71
CA VAL A 60 -3.71 -0.46 16.44
C VAL A 60 -4.95 0.39 16.58
N THR A 61 -4.87 1.63 16.17
CA THR A 61 -6.03 2.52 16.06
C THR A 61 -6.29 2.88 14.61
N ASP A 62 -7.55 2.91 14.24
CA ASP A 62 -8.08 3.36 12.97
C ASP A 62 -8.77 4.71 13.18
N ASN A 63 -8.28 5.78 12.57
CA ASN A 63 -8.74 7.14 12.84
C ASN A 63 -8.85 7.47 14.35
N GLY A 64 -7.91 6.94 15.16
CA GLY A 64 -7.88 7.11 16.61
C GLY A 64 -8.77 6.16 17.41
N VAL A 65 -9.54 5.28 16.75
CA VAL A 65 -10.40 4.27 17.40
C VAL A 65 -9.63 2.95 17.53
N PRO A 66 -9.43 2.42 18.76
CA PRO A 66 -8.76 1.13 18.95
C PRO A 66 -9.50 -0.01 18.26
N GLN A 67 -8.75 -0.91 17.61
CA GLN A 67 -9.28 -2.04 16.87
C GLN A 67 -8.99 -3.37 17.58
N GLN A 68 -9.87 -4.36 17.38
CA GLN A 68 -9.63 -5.73 17.83
C GLN A 68 -8.73 -6.43 16.81
N LEU A 69 -7.59 -6.94 17.27
CA LEU A 69 -6.55 -7.51 16.43
C LEU A 69 -6.58 -9.03 16.43
N THR A 70 -6.27 -9.60 15.28
CA THR A 70 -5.86 -11.00 15.12
C THR A 70 -4.42 -11.00 14.61
N LEU A 71 -3.52 -11.74 15.27
CA LEU A 71 -2.16 -11.93 14.79
C LEU A 71 -2.13 -13.16 13.86
N ASP A 72 -1.63 -12.97 12.65
CA ASP A 72 -1.35 -14.07 11.74
C ASP A 72 -0.05 -14.78 12.19
N GLN A 73 -0.13 -16.10 12.42
CA GLN A 73 0.97 -16.86 13.00
C GLN A 73 1.90 -17.50 11.95
N ASP A 74 1.48 -17.53 10.67
CA ASP A 74 2.21 -18.26 9.61
C ASP A 74 2.94 -17.35 8.61
N THR A 75 3.35 -16.17 9.03
CA THR A 75 3.97 -15.17 8.14
C THR A 75 5.31 -15.61 7.55
N ASP A 76 6.09 -16.41 8.29
CA ASP A 76 7.44 -16.85 7.89
C ASP A 76 7.43 -17.83 6.70
N SER A 77 6.32 -18.51 6.46
CA SER A 77 6.16 -19.50 5.38
C SER A 77 5.37 -18.96 4.18
N GLN A 78 4.84 -17.74 4.27
CA GLN A 78 4.02 -17.17 3.19
C GLN A 78 4.86 -16.92 1.94
N PRO A 79 4.39 -17.38 0.76
CA PRO A 79 5.08 -17.11 -0.49
C PRO A 79 5.13 -15.61 -0.81
N LEU A 80 6.17 -15.18 -1.52
CA LEU A 80 6.44 -13.78 -1.85
C LEU A 80 6.29 -13.51 -3.35
N ALA A 81 5.48 -12.52 -3.72
CA ALA A 81 5.49 -11.91 -5.05
C ALA A 81 6.23 -10.56 -4.97
N LEU A 82 7.42 -10.50 -5.56
CA LEU A 82 8.30 -9.33 -5.56
C LEU A 82 8.33 -8.70 -6.95
N ALA A 83 7.87 -7.45 -7.07
CA ALA A 83 8.05 -6.66 -8.27
C ALA A 83 9.25 -5.71 -8.07
N ILE A 84 10.29 -5.86 -8.85
CA ILE A 84 11.42 -4.93 -8.89
C ILE A 84 11.05 -3.82 -9.88
N VAL A 85 11.06 -2.58 -9.42
CA VAL A 85 10.70 -1.38 -10.20
C VAL A 85 11.91 -0.48 -10.28
N VAL A 86 12.47 -0.32 -11.47
CA VAL A 86 13.77 0.31 -11.69
C VAL A 86 13.64 1.51 -12.59
N GLU A 87 14.15 2.65 -12.16
CA GLU A 87 14.30 3.81 -12.99
C GLU A 87 15.43 3.60 -14.01
N THR A 88 15.06 3.63 -15.28
CA THR A 88 16.00 3.53 -16.41
C THR A 88 16.22 4.87 -17.09
N GLY A 89 15.34 5.85 -16.86
CA GLY A 89 15.42 7.19 -17.43
C GLY A 89 16.24 8.18 -16.59
N GLY A 90 16.33 9.39 -17.06
CA GLY A 90 16.86 10.53 -16.31
C GLY A 90 18.16 10.27 -15.56
N ALA A 91 18.10 10.44 -14.24
CA ALA A 91 19.23 10.18 -13.36
C ALA A 91 19.48 8.67 -13.17
N GLY A 92 18.44 7.83 -13.29
CA GLY A 92 18.50 6.38 -13.13
C GLY A 92 19.43 5.72 -14.15
N ALA A 93 19.51 6.25 -15.37
CA ALA A 93 20.40 5.75 -16.41
C ALA A 93 21.87 5.63 -15.96
N ARG A 94 22.33 6.46 -15.02
CA ARG A 94 23.69 6.43 -14.48
C ARG A 94 23.92 5.33 -13.45
N HIS A 95 22.83 4.81 -12.86
CA HIS A 95 22.86 3.78 -11.83
C HIS A 95 22.63 2.36 -12.36
N LEU A 96 22.40 2.19 -13.68
CA LEU A 96 22.20 0.86 -14.27
C LEU A 96 23.37 -0.08 -13.99
N VAL A 97 24.60 0.45 -13.93
CA VAL A 97 25.82 -0.32 -13.60
C VAL A 97 25.82 -0.84 -12.15
N ASP A 98 25.12 -0.15 -11.23
CA ASP A 98 25.03 -0.55 -9.82
C ASP A 98 24.15 -1.79 -9.63
N TYR A 99 23.29 -2.10 -10.60
CA TYR A 99 22.36 -3.23 -10.56
C TYR A 99 22.96 -4.54 -11.06
N LEU A 100 24.15 -4.50 -11.72
CA LEU A 100 24.80 -5.69 -12.30
C LEU A 100 25.17 -6.78 -11.27
N GLN A 101 25.24 -6.44 -9.99
CA GLN A 101 25.65 -7.35 -8.92
C GLN A 101 24.49 -7.77 -7.99
N LEU A 102 23.24 -7.56 -8.43
CA LEU A 102 22.08 -7.84 -7.60
C LEU A 102 21.67 -9.32 -7.59
N ASP A 103 22.20 -10.16 -8.48
CA ASP A 103 21.87 -11.57 -8.60
C ASP A 103 22.01 -12.32 -7.26
N SER A 104 23.18 -12.25 -6.64
CA SER A 104 23.48 -12.91 -5.36
C SER A 104 22.67 -12.38 -4.18
N ILE A 105 22.08 -11.21 -4.31
CA ILE A 105 21.34 -10.52 -3.24
C ILE A 105 19.85 -10.81 -3.36
N LEU A 106 19.32 -10.97 -4.57
CA LEU A 106 17.91 -11.26 -4.77
C LEU A 106 17.49 -12.56 -4.08
N ASP A 107 18.33 -13.60 -4.15
CA ASP A 107 18.08 -14.85 -3.43
C ASP A 107 18.11 -14.64 -1.91
N ALA A 108 19.04 -13.86 -1.40
CA ALA A 108 19.11 -13.52 0.03
C ALA A 108 17.91 -12.66 0.48
N LEU A 109 17.48 -11.71 -0.36
CA LEU A 109 16.34 -10.83 -0.08
C LEU A 109 15.02 -11.59 0.02
N ILE A 110 14.84 -12.59 -0.83
CA ILE A 110 13.63 -13.41 -0.87
C ILE A 110 13.65 -14.48 0.22
N GLY A 111 14.83 -14.98 0.57
CA GLY A 111 14.98 -16.07 1.52
C GLY A 111 14.55 -17.43 0.94
N ASN A 112 14.21 -18.37 1.80
CA ASN A 112 13.87 -19.75 1.41
C ASN A 112 12.35 -19.96 1.30
N VAL A 113 11.60 -18.98 0.80
CA VAL A 113 10.15 -19.09 0.59
C VAL A 113 9.82 -19.30 -0.89
N ASP A 114 8.65 -19.92 -1.15
CA ASP A 114 8.10 -19.93 -2.50
C ASP A 114 7.94 -18.50 -3.01
N HIS A 115 8.39 -18.21 -4.21
CA HIS A 115 8.43 -16.83 -4.69
C HIS A 115 8.18 -16.70 -6.19
N ARG A 116 7.84 -15.47 -6.57
CA ARG A 116 7.78 -15.01 -7.96
C ARG A 116 8.35 -13.61 -8.04
N VAL A 117 9.18 -13.38 -9.05
CA VAL A 117 9.83 -12.08 -9.27
C VAL A 117 9.45 -11.54 -10.64
N ALA A 118 9.10 -10.26 -10.69
CA ALA A 118 8.90 -9.51 -11.92
C ALA A 118 9.84 -8.30 -11.98
N LEU A 119 10.14 -7.81 -13.18
CA LEU A 119 10.93 -6.60 -13.39
C LEU A 119 10.18 -5.61 -14.26
N ILE A 120 10.11 -4.38 -13.80
CA ILE A 120 9.48 -3.26 -14.47
C ILE A 120 10.52 -2.15 -14.57
N GLY A 121 10.80 -1.71 -15.77
CA GLY A 121 11.58 -0.50 -16.03
C GLY A 121 10.65 0.70 -16.17
N PHE A 122 11.11 1.88 -15.80
CA PHE A 122 10.41 3.12 -16.10
C PHE A 122 11.36 4.28 -16.40
N ASP A 123 10.89 5.12 -17.26
CA ASP A 123 11.41 6.43 -17.60
C ASP A 123 10.24 7.43 -17.57
N SER A 124 9.87 8.11 -18.65
CA SER A 124 8.60 8.85 -18.74
C SER A 124 7.36 7.94 -18.79
N LYS A 125 7.56 6.62 -18.99
CA LYS A 125 6.51 5.59 -19.03
C LYS A 125 7.03 4.26 -18.48
N PRO A 126 6.22 3.54 -17.71
CA PRO A 126 6.61 2.22 -17.23
C PRO A 126 6.40 1.15 -18.30
N HIS A 127 7.24 0.12 -18.28
CA HIS A 127 7.17 -1.04 -19.17
C HIS A 127 7.62 -2.33 -18.46
N ILE A 128 7.01 -3.45 -18.81
CA ILE A 128 7.32 -4.75 -18.22
C ILE A 128 8.55 -5.33 -18.95
N LEU A 129 9.63 -5.51 -18.21
CA LEU A 129 10.86 -6.16 -18.69
C LEU A 129 10.82 -7.65 -18.44
N LEU A 130 10.28 -8.09 -17.30
CA LEU A 130 10.08 -9.49 -16.96
C LEU A 130 8.71 -9.65 -16.29
N ARG A 131 7.87 -10.55 -16.82
CA ARG A 131 6.67 -10.99 -16.13
C ARG A 131 7.04 -11.91 -14.98
N PHE A 132 6.12 -12.11 -14.01
CA PHE A 132 6.39 -12.95 -12.85
C PHE A 132 6.95 -14.32 -13.21
N SER A 133 8.19 -14.57 -12.80
CA SER A 133 8.93 -15.82 -12.93
C SER A 133 9.21 -16.41 -11.54
N PRO A 134 9.21 -17.74 -11.39
CA PRO A 134 9.65 -18.39 -10.15
C PRO A 134 11.18 -18.44 -10.01
N ARG A 135 11.93 -17.91 -10.96
CA ARG A 135 13.40 -17.93 -10.96
C ARG A 135 13.96 -16.52 -10.83
N THR A 136 14.70 -16.27 -9.77
CA THR A 136 15.43 -15.01 -9.54
C THR A 136 16.46 -14.74 -10.63
N SER A 137 17.08 -15.79 -11.17
CA SER A 137 18.04 -15.68 -12.28
C SER A 137 17.46 -15.00 -13.53
N ASP A 138 16.15 -15.17 -13.79
CA ASP A 138 15.52 -14.48 -14.94
C ASP A 138 15.53 -12.95 -14.71
N ALA A 139 15.28 -12.49 -13.48
CA ALA A 139 15.36 -11.08 -13.13
C ALA A 139 16.79 -10.55 -13.18
N SER A 140 17.76 -11.35 -12.71
CA SER A 140 19.19 -11.00 -12.75
C SER A 140 19.69 -10.80 -14.18
N VAL A 141 19.28 -11.67 -15.11
CA VAL A 141 19.61 -11.53 -16.54
C VAL A 141 19.03 -10.24 -17.13
N GLN A 142 17.80 -9.91 -16.79
CA GLN A 142 17.18 -8.66 -17.29
C GLN A 142 17.81 -7.42 -16.66
N LEU A 143 18.14 -7.44 -15.37
CA LEU A 143 18.84 -6.34 -14.69
C LEU A 143 20.22 -6.07 -15.29
N ALA A 144 20.92 -7.12 -15.71
CA ALA A 144 22.24 -7.00 -16.35
C ALA A 144 22.16 -6.44 -17.78
N ASN A 145 20.99 -6.43 -18.40
CA ASN A 145 20.77 -5.99 -19.78
C ASN A 145 19.81 -4.78 -19.87
N LEU A 146 19.78 -3.95 -18.82
CA LEU A 146 18.97 -2.75 -18.84
C LEU A 146 19.56 -1.70 -19.79
N ASP A 147 18.69 -1.15 -20.63
CA ASP A 147 19.02 -0.02 -21.50
C ASP A 147 18.59 1.30 -20.83
N ALA A 148 19.35 2.37 -21.12
CA ALA A 148 18.98 3.71 -20.69
C ALA A 148 17.71 4.18 -21.42
N GLY A 149 16.75 4.67 -20.66
CA GLY A 149 15.51 5.25 -21.16
C GLY A 149 15.62 6.74 -21.49
N ASP A 150 14.47 7.42 -21.58
CA ASP A 150 14.40 8.87 -21.79
C ASP A 150 14.73 9.67 -20.53
N GLN A 151 14.46 10.98 -20.49
CA GLN A 151 14.80 11.86 -19.36
C GLN A 151 13.73 11.88 -18.26
N GLY A 152 12.67 11.08 -18.36
CA GLY A 152 11.58 11.04 -17.38
C GLY A 152 11.88 10.14 -16.18
N ALA A 153 11.11 10.32 -15.12
CA ALA A 153 11.16 9.52 -13.89
C ALA A 153 9.73 9.38 -13.30
N ALA A 154 8.86 8.65 -14.02
CA ALA A 154 7.45 8.47 -13.66
C ALA A 154 7.28 7.37 -12.58
N ILE A 155 7.69 7.66 -11.35
CA ILE A 155 7.71 6.73 -10.21
C ILE A 155 6.31 6.16 -9.91
N LEU A 156 5.29 7.03 -9.80
CA LEU A 156 3.93 6.60 -9.45
C LEU A 156 3.30 5.74 -10.56
N ASP A 157 3.59 6.02 -11.83
CA ASP A 157 3.15 5.17 -12.94
C ASP A 157 3.85 3.80 -12.89
N GLY A 158 5.14 3.75 -12.55
CA GLY A 158 5.91 2.53 -12.32
C GLY A 158 5.30 1.67 -11.21
N ILE A 159 4.96 2.28 -10.08
CA ILE A 159 4.28 1.62 -8.96
C ILE A 159 2.90 1.11 -9.37
N ALA A 160 2.11 1.92 -10.08
CA ALA A 160 0.78 1.52 -10.53
C ALA A 160 0.83 0.28 -11.44
N LEU A 161 1.78 0.24 -12.39
CA LEU A 161 2.00 -0.93 -13.25
C LEU A 161 2.44 -2.15 -12.43
N ALA A 162 3.32 -1.98 -11.45
CA ALA A 162 3.77 -3.06 -10.57
C ALA A 162 2.61 -3.65 -9.75
N VAL A 163 1.78 -2.80 -9.16
CA VAL A 163 0.57 -3.23 -8.43
C VAL A 163 -0.40 -3.97 -9.35
N ALA A 164 -0.59 -3.50 -10.58
CA ALA A 164 -1.43 -4.20 -11.56
C ALA A 164 -0.89 -5.61 -11.87
N GLN A 165 0.43 -5.78 -11.95
CA GLN A 165 1.04 -7.11 -12.12
C GLN A 165 0.91 -7.96 -10.83
N LEU A 166 1.09 -7.38 -9.65
CA LEU A 166 0.94 -8.06 -8.36
C LEU A 166 -0.49 -8.57 -8.14
N ARG A 167 -1.50 -7.85 -8.61
CA ARG A 167 -2.92 -8.30 -8.57
C ARG A 167 -3.16 -9.62 -9.30
N THR A 168 -2.35 -9.96 -10.29
CA THR A 168 -2.47 -11.23 -11.03
C THR A 168 -1.95 -12.43 -10.24
N GLN A 169 -1.23 -12.19 -9.13
CA GLN A 169 -0.69 -13.26 -8.31
C GLN A 169 -1.73 -13.78 -7.31
N PRO A 170 -1.66 -15.09 -6.95
CA PRO A 170 -2.60 -15.67 -6.00
C PRO A 170 -2.69 -14.87 -4.70
N PRO A 171 -3.88 -14.77 -4.06
CA PRO A 171 -4.07 -13.98 -2.83
C PRO A 171 -3.15 -14.37 -1.67
N ARG A 172 -2.73 -15.62 -1.59
CA ARG A 172 -1.83 -16.14 -0.54
C ARG A 172 -0.41 -15.57 -0.60
N TYR A 173 -0.02 -14.95 -1.72
CA TYR A 173 1.31 -14.36 -1.85
C TYR A 173 1.34 -12.99 -1.15
N ARG A 174 2.32 -12.79 -0.26
CA ARG A 174 2.68 -11.44 0.19
C ARG A 174 3.16 -10.65 -1.02
N ARG A 175 2.77 -9.41 -1.10
CA ARG A 175 3.08 -8.54 -2.24
C ARG A 175 4.05 -7.46 -1.82
N ALA A 176 5.17 -7.37 -2.53
CA ALA A 176 6.18 -6.37 -2.29
C ALA A 176 6.68 -5.73 -3.58
N ILE A 177 7.05 -4.46 -3.48
CA ILE A 177 7.76 -3.72 -4.51
C ILE A 177 9.12 -3.35 -3.95
N LEU A 178 10.20 -3.66 -4.71
CA LEU A 178 11.51 -3.09 -4.52
C LEU A 178 11.66 -1.96 -5.54
N LEU A 179 11.60 -0.72 -5.06
CA LEU A 179 11.72 0.48 -5.87
C LEU A 179 13.16 0.97 -5.88
N LEU A 180 13.76 1.07 -7.04
CA LEU A 180 15.10 1.61 -7.28
C LEU A 180 14.97 2.87 -8.15
N SER A 181 15.02 4.07 -7.54
CA SER A 181 14.68 5.31 -8.24
C SER A 181 15.38 6.54 -7.67
N GLU A 182 15.24 7.66 -8.34
CA GLU A 182 15.47 8.94 -7.71
C GLU A 182 14.39 9.25 -6.66
N THR A 183 14.58 10.35 -5.91
CA THR A 183 13.69 10.70 -4.79
C THR A 183 12.38 11.32 -5.23
N ILE A 184 12.33 11.97 -6.39
CA ILE A 184 11.21 12.83 -6.82
C ILE A 184 10.56 12.27 -8.07
N ASP A 185 9.24 12.11 -8.04
CA ASP A 185 8.44 11.75 -9.20
C ASP A 185 8.44 12.87 -10.24
N GLN A 186 8.71 12.53 -11.48
CA GLN A 186 8.77 13.47 -12.61
C GLN A 186 7.95 12.94 -13.79
N GLY A 187 6.72 13.41 -13.88
CA GLY A 187 5.89 13.19 -15.06
C GLY A 187 4.88 12.06 -14.99
N SER A 188 4.67 11.42 -13.83
CA SER A 188 3.60 10.44 -13.68
C SER A 188 2.23 11.03 -13.98
N LYS A 189 1.39 10.23 -14.62
CA LYS A 189 -0.04 10.51 -14.84
C LYS A 189 -0.87 10.04 -13.65
N THR A 190 -0.45 8.98 -13.01
CA THR A 190 -1.05 8.43 -11.79
C THR A 190 -0.93 9.45 -10.67
N LYS A 191 -2.06 9.77 -10.06
CA LYS A 191 -2.10 10.65 -8.90
C LYS A 191 -1.74 9.87 -7.63
N LEU A 192 -1.23 10.60 -6.61
CA LEU A 192 -0.93 9.99 -5.32
C LEU A 192 -2.10 9.20 -4.73
N THR A 193 -3.29 9.79 -4.70
CA THR A 193 -4.49 9.15 -4.15
C THR A 193 -4.81 7.84 -4.86
N GLU A 194 -4.63 7.79 -6.18
CA GLU A 194 -4.82 6.59 -6.97
C GLU A 194 -3.75 5.54 -6.65
N ALA A 195 -2.47 5.94 -6.57
CA ALA A 195 -1.38 5.04 -6.18
C ALA A 195 -1.61 4.46 -4.79
N LEU A 196 -1.99 5.28 -3.80
CA LEU A 196 -2.28 4.83 -2.43
C LEU A 196 -3.46 3.85 -2.37
N ARG A 197 -4.53 4.13 -3.13
CA ARG A 197 -5.65 3.20 -3.25
C ARG A 197 -5.20 1.86 -3.82
N LEU A 198 -4.46 1.85 -4.93
CA LEU A 198 -3.95 0.64 -5.56
C LEU A 198 -3.06 -0.18 -4.62
N ILE A 199 -2.15 0.49 -3.88
CA ILE A 199 -1.27 -0.12 -2.88
C ILE A 199 -2.09 -0.72 -1.74
N SER A 200 -3.08 0.02 -1.25
CA SER A 200 -3.96 -0.39 -0.15
C SER A 200 -4.78 -1.63 -0.52
N ASP A 201 -5.45 -1.61 -1.68
CA ASP A 201 -6.30 -2.72 -2.16
C ASP A 201 -5.56 -4.04 -2.32
N THR A 202 -4.25 -3.98 -2.50
CA THR A 202 -3.41 -5.16 -2.72
C THR A 202 -2.56 -5.53 -1.51
N ASN A 203 -2.62 -4.79 -0.43
CA ASN A 203 -1.71 -4.94 0.72
C ASN A 203 -0.23 -4.98 0.31
N THR A 204 0.15 -4.16 -0.67
CA THR A 204 1.52 -4.15 -1.19
C THR A 204 2.43 -3.34 -0.29
N GLN A 205 3.55 -3.93 0.15
CA GLN A 205 4.65 -3.22 0.82
C GLN A 205 5.62 -2.64 -0.21
N ILE A 206 6.19 -1.46 0.06
CA ILE A 206 7.17 -0.83 -0.83
C ILE A 206 8.46 -0.59 -0.08
N TYR A 207 9.52 -1.25 -0.52
CA TYR A 207 10.89 -1.02 -0.07
C TYR A 207 11.59 -0.15 -1.11
N SER A 208 11.99 1.05 -0.71
CA SER A 208 12.54 2.03 -1.63
C SER A 208 14.01 2.29 -1.36
N PHE A 209 14.80 2.17 -2.40
CA PHE A 209 16.21 2.55 -2.44
C PHE A 209 16.36 3.71 -3.42
N ALA A 210 16.66 4.89 -2.89
CA ALA A 210 16.75 6.07 -3.71
C ALA A 210 18.17 6.62 -3.78
N PHE A 211 18.54 7.05 -4.98
CA PHE A 211 19.73 7.86 -5.20
C PHE A 211 19.35 9.35 -5.28
N SER A 212 20.29 10.21 -4.89
CA SER A 212 20.10 11.66 -5.03
C SER A 212 20.76 12.13 -6.32
N SER A 213 19.97 12.68 -7.23
CA SER A 213 20.49 13.35 -8.40
C SER A 213 20.75 14.84 -8.13
N THR A 214 21.67 15.46 -8.86
CA THR A 214 21.86 16.91 -8.80
C THR A 214 20.59 17.67 -9.20
N GLY A 215 19.78 17.10 -10.12
CA GLY A 215 18.49 17.64 -10.52
C GLY A 215 17.43 17.58 -9.42
N SER A 216 17.33 16.45 -8.72
CA SER A 216 16.40 16.29 -7.59
C SER A 216 16.81 17.19 -6.40
N ALA A 217 18.11 17.39 -6.15
CA ALA A 217 18.58 18.32 -5.13
C ALA A 217 18.23 19.77 -5.46
N VAL A 218 18.37 20.19 -6.72
CA VAL A 218 17.99 21.53 -7.17
C VAL A 218 16.49 21.74 -7.13
N SER A 219 15.68 20.75 -7.55
CA SER A 219 14.22 20.87 -7.48
C SER A 219 13.71 20.84 -6.03
N HIS A 220 14.37 20.09 -5.15
CA HIS A 220 14.08 20.11 -3.71
C HIS A 220 14.32 21.49 -3.09
N GLU A 221 15.45 22.12 -3.39
CA GLU A 221 15.72 23.49 -2.94
C GLU A 221 14.78 24.50 -3.60
N ALA A 222 14.45 24.34 -4.89
CA ALA A 222 13.48 25.17 -5.58
C ALA A 222 12.06 25.01 -5.02
N SER A 223 11.67 23.79 -4.59
CA SER A 223 10.38 23.56 -3.94
C SER A 223 10.30 24.20 -2.55
N LYS A 224 11.42 24.28 -1.82
CA LYS A 224 11.51 25.03 -0.57
C LYS A 224 11.34 26.52 -0.78
N LEU A 225 11.86 27.06 -1.88
CA LEU A 225 11.72 28.47 -2.25
C LEU A 225 10.31 28.81 -2.76
N ASN A 226 9.59 27.84 -3.31
CA ASN A 226 8.26 28.02 -3.90
C ASN A 226 7.11 27.73 -2.94
N ASN A 227 7.41 27.46 -1.67
CA ASN A 227 6.38 27.29 -0.61
C ASN A 227 5.71 28.61 -0.18
N SER A 228 5.86 29.65 -0.96
CA SER A 228 5.12 30.92 -0.85
C SER A 228 3.87 30.94 -1.74
N GLU A 229 3.20 29.79 -1.95
CA GLU A 229 1.86 29.85 -2.54
C GLU A 229 0.93 30.54 -1.54
N PRO A 230 0.28 31.65 -1.94
CA PRO A 230 -0.71 32.30 -1.09
C PRO A 230 -1.82 31.29 -0.80
N GLY A 231 -2.18 31.14 0.45
CA GLY A 231 -3.32 30.32 0.87
C GLY A 231 -4.60 30.75 0.12
N PRO A 232 -5.62 29.87 0.05
CA PRO A 232 -6.87 30.21 -0.60
C PRO A 232 -7.47 31.45 0.03
N ALA A 233 -7.81 32.43 -0.81
CA ALA A 233 -8.16 33.77 -0.41
C ALA A 233 -9.46 33.88 0.39
N ARG A 234 -10.33 32.86 0.43
CA ARG A 234 -11.62 32.90 1.18
C ARG A 234 -12.19 31.52 1.42
N GLY A 235 -12.88 31.33 2.55
CA GLY A 235 -13.62 30.13 2.92
C GLY A 235 -13.27 29.62 4.30
N CYS A 236 -13.42 28.34 4.54
CA CYS A 236 -13.04 27.71 5.82
C CYS A 236 -11.55 27.87 6.14
N PHE A 237 -10.76 28.20 5.15
CA PHE A 237 -9.32 28.38 5.23
C PHE A 237 -8.88 29.85 5.41
N SER A 238 -9.82 30.79 5.47
CA SER A 238 -9.53 32.19 5.79
C SER A 238 -10.49 32.69 6.87
N ARG A 239 -9.95 33.16 7.98
CA ARG A 239 -10.69 34.01 8.91
C ARG A 239 -10.55 35.43 8.42
N GLU A 240 -11.64 36.23 8.51
CA GLU A 240 -11.59 37.66 8.26
C GLU A 240 -10.54 38.30 9.19
N GLY A 241 -9.48 38.88 8.63
CA GLY A 241 -8.34 39.40 9.38
C GLY A 241 -7.21 38.44 9.71
N ALA A 242 -7.30 37.14 9.32
CA ALA A 242 -6.29 36.12 9.62
C ALA A 242 -5.25 35.96 8.49
N ASP A 243 -5.45 36.59 7.34
CA ASP A 243 -4.57 36.43 6.18
C ASP A 243 -3.11 36.81 6.48
N ALA A 244 -2.90 37.84 7.33
CA ALA A 244 -1.57 38.26 7.76
C ALA A 244 -0.91 37.27 8.74
N GLU A 245 -1.69 36.52 9.54
CA GLU A 245 -1.18 35.52 10.47
C GLU A 245 -0.72 34.23 9.76
N TYR A 246 -1.34 33.95 8.61
CA TYR A 246 -1.05 32.72 7.84
C TYR A 246 -0.19 32.99 6.59
N GLU A 247 0.19 34.22 6.33
CA GLU A 247 1.05 34.55 5.20
C GLU A 247 2.33 33.71 5.22
N GLY A 248 2.55 32.91 4.20
CA GLY A 248 3.63 31.94 4.14
C GLY A 248 3.43 30.66 4.97
N HIS A 249 2.32 30.51 5.70
CA HIS A 249 2.03 29.34 6.57
C HIS A 249 0.76 28.59 6.17
N TYR A 250 0.57 28.34 4.88
CA TYR A 250 -0.61 27.65 4.34
C TYR A 250 -0.92 26.32 5.06
N ASN A 251 0.09 25.51 5.39
CA ASN A 251 -0.10 24.27 6.11
C ASN A 251 -0.67 24.46 7.52
N LYS A 252 -0.29 25.53 8.21
CA LYS A 252 -0.86 25.88 9.53
C LYS A 252 -2.32 26.28 9.39
N GLN A 253 -2.66 27.11 8.39
CA GLN A 253 -4.03 27.51 8.11
C GLN A 253 -4.93 26.33 7.78
N VAL A 254 -4.45 25.38 6.95
CA VAL A 254 -5.16 24.14 6.62
C VAL A 254 -5.36 23.27 7.86
N LEU A 255 -4.34 23.10 8.71
CA LEU A 255 -4.42 22.35 9.95
C LEU A 255 -5.42 22.97 10.93
N ASP A 256 -5.43 24.29 11.09
CA ASP A 256 -6.35 24.98 11.96
C ASP A 256 -7.80 24.87 11.46
N CYS A 257 -8.01 24.91 10.14
CA CYS A 257 -9.33 24.70 9.56
C CYS A 257 -9.82 23.25 9.76
N ILE A 258 -8.95 22.26 9.50
CA ILE A 258 -9.26 20.84 9.71
C ILE A 258 -9.50 20.57 11.20
N SER A 259 -8.86 21.31 12.09
CA SER A 259 -9.06 21.19 13.54
C SER A 259 -10.51 21.49 13.98
N GLN A 260 -11.31 22.11 13.13
CA GLN A 260 -12.73 22.39 13.39
C GLN A 260 -13.66 21.27 12.87
N LEU A 261 -13.14 20.34 12.08
CA LEU A 261 -13.89 19.16 11.62
C LEU A 261 -14.02 18.11 12.74
N ALA A 262 -14.91 17.16 12.55
CA ALA A 262 -15.10 16.04 13.50
C ALA A 262 -13.79 15.27 13.72
N PRO A 263 -13.49 14.81 14.93
CA PRO A 263 -12.22 14.17 15.29
C PRO A 263 -11.74 13.05 14.36
N PRO A 264 -12.58 12.12 13.87
CA PRO A 264 -12.12 11.08 12.94
C PRO A 264 -11.71 11.62 11.57
N LEU A 265 -12.42 12.63 11.05
CA LEU A 265 -12.07 13.30 9.80
C LEU A 265 -10.76 14.09 9.89
N ARG A 266 -10.42 14.58 11.09
CA ARG A 266 -9.15 15.30 11.32
C ARG A 266 -7.93 14.45 11.05
N LEU A 267 -7.90 13.22 11.59
CA LEU A 267 -6.71 12.36 11.47
C LEU A 267 -6.48 11.96 10.01
N ALA A 268 -7.51 11.48 9.31
CA ALA A 268 -7.40 11.09 7.91
C ALA A 268 -6.96 12.26 7.01
N THR A 269 -7.54 13.45 7.21
CA THR A 269 -7.22 14.61 6.36
C THR A 269 -5.82 15.17 6.66
N VAL A 270 -5.40 15.18 7.92
CA VAL A 270 -4.04 15.62 8.31
C VAL A 270 -3.00 14.65 7.73
N SER A 271 -3.24 13.34 7.80
CA SER A 271 -2.35 12.33 7.22
C SER A 271 -2.25 12.50 5.71
N PHE A 272 -3.37 12.72 5.02
CA PHE A 272 -3.39 12.94 3.56
C PHE A 272 -2.62 14.20 3.15
N ILE A 273 -2.81 15.33 3.84
CA ILE A 273 -2.09 16.58 3.55
C ILE A 273 -0.60 16.41 3.85
N ALA A 274 -0.25 15.75 4.95
CA ALA A 274 1.15 15.48 5.29
C ALA A 274 1.81 14.59 4.23
N ALA A 275 1.12 13.53 3.77
CA ALA A 275 1.59 12.66 2.72
C ALA A 275 1.76 13.41 1.39
N HIS A 276 0.78 14.24 1.00
CA HIS A 276 0.85 15.02 -0.24
C HIS A 276 2.02 16.03 -0.24
N ASN A 277 2.28 16.67 0.90
CA ASN A 277 3.42 17.59 1.03
C ASN A 277 4.76 16.85 1.03
N ALA A 278 4.84 15.69 1.70
CA ALA A 278 6.03 14.87 1.72
C ALA A 278 6.41 14.35 0.32
N LEU A 279 5.43 14.01 -0.50
CA LEU A 279 5.65 13.57 -1.88
C LEU A 279 6.29 14.62 -2.78
N ARG A 280 5.98 15.89 -2.59
CA ARG A 280 6.63 16.97 -3.34
C ARG A 280 8.12 17.07 -3.03
N THR A 281 8.55 16.56 -1.89
CA THR A 281 9.94 16.62 -1.44
C THR A 281 10.68 15.30 -1.63
N ASN A 282 10.01 14.16 -1.43
CA ASN A 282 10.58 12.83 -1.61
C ASN A 282 9.47 11.79 -1.84
N THR A 283 9.16 11.52 -3.10
CA THR A 283 8.13 10.56 -3.50
C THR A 283 8.52 9.14 -3.07
N ALA A 284 9.78 8.76 -3.31
CA ALA A 284 10.29 7.42 -3.02
C ALA A 284 10.20 7.06 -1.53
N GLU A 285 10.52 7.99 -0.65
CA GLU A 285 10.38 7.81 0.81
C GLU A 285 8.91 7.76 1.22
N SER A 286 8.10 8.68 0.69
CA SER A 286 6.69 8.80 1.07
C SER A 286 5.90 7.55 0.73
N VAL A 287 6.06 6.99 -0.47
CA VAL A 287 5.35 5.75 -0.85
C VAL A 287 5.80 4.55 -0.01
N ALA A 288 7.09 4.46 0.36
CA ALA A 288 7.59 3.40 1.23
C ALA A 288 6.96 3.49 2.63
N GLN A 289 6.98 4.67 3.25
CA GLN A 289 6.40 4.88 4.58
C GLN A 289 4.89 4.64 4.63
N LEU A 290 4.16 5.06 3.60
CA LEU A 290 2.71 4.87 3.51
C LEU A 290 2.33 3.41 3.29
N ALA A 291 3.16 2.67 2.54
CA ALA A 291 2.97 1.24 2.25
C ALA A 291 3.46 0.31 3.38
N GLY A 292 4.09 0.83 4.43
CA GLY A 292 4.61 0.04 5.55
C GLY A 292 5.91 -0.69 5.25
N GLY A 293 6.68 -0.21 4.29
CA GLY A 293 8.05 -0.67 4.04
C GLY A 293 9.10 0.32 4.51
N GLU A 294 10.31 0.18 4.01
CA GLU A 294 11.47 0.96 4.41
C GLU A 294 12.04 1.80 3.28
N PHE A 295 12.67 2.91 3.63
CA PHE A 295 13.36 3.80 2.72
C PHE A 295 14.84 3.87 3.04
N HIS A 296 15.68 3.72 2.02
CA HIS A 296 17.13 3.78 2.13
C HIS A 296 17.73 4.66 1.02
N HIS A 297 18.80 5.34 1.33
CA HIS A 297 19.62 6.01 0.32
C HIS A 297 20.75 5.10 -0.16
N PHE A 298 21.07 5.18 -1.44
CA PHE A 298 22.30 4.63 -1.98
C PHE A 298 22.96 5.61 -2.96
N HIS A 299 24.25 5.44 -3.23
CA HIS A 299 25.03 6.28 -4.14
C HIS A 299 25.94 5.47 -5.05
N ASP A 300 26.09 4.18 -4.78
CA ASP A 300 26.87 3.23 -5.56
C ASP A 300 26.41 1.79 -5.32
N ALA A 301 26.93 0.83 -6.07
CA ALA A 301 26.63 -0.59 -5.95
C ALA A 301 26.92 -1.14 -4.54
N LYS A 302 27.95 -0.64 -3.86
CA LYS A 302 28.34 -1.11 -2.53
C LYS A 302 27.32 -0.71 -1.48
N SER A 303 26.85 0.54 -1.49
CA SER A 303 25.85 1.04 -0.56
C SER A 303 24.48 0.42 -0.84
N LEU A 304 24.11 0.22 -2.13
CA LEU A 304 22.91 -0.51 -2.52
C LEU A 304 22.94 -1.94 -1.98
N LYS A 305 24.04 -2.65 -2.21
CA LYS A 305 24.23 -4.02 -1.71
C LYS A 305 24.12 -4.10 -0.18
N ALA A 306 24.75 -3.20 0.54
CA ALA A 306 24.69 -3.17 2.01
C ALA A 306 23.26 -2.95 2.52
N GLY A 307 22.51 -2.03 1.90
CA GLY A 307 21.12 -1.77 2.24
C GLY A 307 20.21 -2.97 1.95
N LEU A 308 20.38 -3.63 0.80
CA LEU A 308 19.60 -4.82 0.45
C LEU A 308 19.91 -6.01 1.36
N ILE A 309 21.15 -6.18 1.81
CA ILE A 309 21.51 -7.20 2.82
C ILE A 309 20.83 -6.89 4.16
N ALA A 310 20.79 -5.62 4.58
CA ALA A 310 20.05 -5.23 5.77
C ALA A 310 18.57 -5.55 5.63
N LEU A 311 17.97 -5.19 4.51
CA LEU A 311 16.56 -5.46 4.21
C LEU A 311 16.24 -6.96 4.16
N SER A 312 17.16 -7.82 3.69
CA SER A 312 16.95 -9.28 3.65
C SER A 312 16.74 -9.90 5.04
N ASN A 313 17.26 -9.26 6.10
CA ASN A 313 16.98 -9.67 7.47
C ASN A 313 15.62 -9.17 7.98
N ASP A 314 15.02 -8.17 7.35
CA ASP A 314 13.80 -7.54 7.80
C ASP A 314 12.54 -8.13 7.13
N ILE A 315 12.60 -8.34 5.82
CA ILE A 315 11.47 -8.85 5.02
C ILE A 315 10.81 -10.11 5.59
N PRO A 316 11.53 -11.15 6.03
CA PRO A 316 10.89 -12.36 6.57
C PRO A 316 10.33 -12.18 7.99
N ASN A 317 10.64 -11.08 8.68
CA ASN A 317 10.42 -10.95 10.12
C ASN A 317 9.30 -9.93 10.48
N TYR A 318 8.37 -9.69 9.59
CA TYR A 318 7.20 -8.87 9.88
C TYR A 318 6.14 -9.69 10.62
N TYR A 319 5.56 -9.08 11.66
CA TYR A 319 4.27 -9.50 12.20
C TYR A 319 3.18 -8.99 11.26
N VAL A 320 2.17 -9.78 11.02
CA VAL A 320 0.97 -9.32 10.32
C VAL A 320 -0.19 -9.38 11.31
N VAL A 321 -0.71 -8.22 11.68
CA VAL A 321 -1.97 -8.14 12.43
C VAL A 321 -3.09 -7.76 11.48
N SER A 322 -4.26 -8.33 11.70
CA SER A 322 -5.45 -8.00 10.92
C SER A 322 -6.58 -7.56 11.82
N PHE A 323 -7.43 -6.68 11.30
CA PHE A 323 -8.65 -6.26 11.98
C PHE A 323 -9.77 -5.97 10.98
N ARG A 324 -11.01 -5.99 11.45
CA ARG A 324 -12.16 -5.47 10.72
C ARG A 324 -12.52 -4.11 11.29
N PRO A 325 -12.55 -3.05 10.46
CA PRO A 325 -12.88 -1.71 10.93
C PRO A 325 -14.22 -1.68 11.66
N THR A 326 -14.25 -1.11 12.86
CA THR A 326 -15.48 -0.97 13.64
C THR A 326 -16.42 0.11 13.08
N SER A 327 -15.88 1.02 12.29
CA SER A 327 -16.63 2.10 11.63
C SER A 327 -16.08 2.28 10.19
N PRO A 328 -16.41 1.35 9.29
CA PRO A 328 -15.94 1.43 7.90
C PRO A 328 -16.61 2.63 7.21
N THR A 329 -15.84 3.67 6.92
CA THR A 329 -16.27 4.82 6.11
C THR A 329 -15.44 4.84 4.84
N PRO A 330 -16.02 5.13 3.67
CA PRO A 330 -15.25 5.23 2.45
C PRO A 330 -14.19 6.33 2.54
N GLY A 331 -13.01 6.06 1.99
CA GLY A 331 -11.92 7.02 1.92
C GLY A 331 -10.63 6.56 2.59
N LEU A 332 -9.75 7.52 2.86
CA LEU A 332 -8.46 7.29 3.48
C LEU A 332 -8.60 7.20 5.00
N HIS A 333 -8.06 6.15 5.58
CA HIS A 333 -8.01 5.90 7.03
C HIS A 333 -6.58 6.01 7.53
N ALA A 334 -6.39 6.72 8.65
CA ALA A 334 -5.11 6.82 9.33
C ALA A 334 -4.93 5.69 10.34
N LEU A 335 -3.82 4.98 10.21
CA LEU A 335 -3.42 3.93 11.14
C LEU A 335 -2.33 4.43 12.08
N HIS A 336 -2.48 4.12 13.36
CA HIS A 336 -1.40 4.26 14.32
C HIS A 336 -1.17 2.93 15.02
N VAL A 337 0.09 2.49 15.06
CA VAL A 337 0.52 1.23 15.66
C VAL A 337 1.46 1.52 16.82
N GLU A 338 1.22 0.88 17.93
CA GLU A 338 2.02 1.01 19.15
C GLU A 338 2.33 -0.37 19.74
N ALA A 339 3.55 -0.56 20.26
CA ALA A 339 3.92 -1.73 21.05
C ALA A 339 3.71 -1.42 22.54
N LYS A 340 2.70 -2.06 23.13
CA LYS A 340 2.31 -1.81 24.54
C LYS A 340 3.45 -2.11 25.50
N GLY A 341 3.73 -1.14 26.37
CA GLY A 341 4.76 -1.30 27.40
C GLY A 341 6.21 -1.37 26.91
N ARG A 342 6.47 -1.09 25.62
CA ARG A 342 7.80 -1.19 24.99
C ARG A 342 8.24 0.11 24.32
N PRO A 343 8.44 1.23 25.06
CA PRO A 343 8.79 2.52 24.47
C PRO A 343 10.20 2.57 23.83
N GLN A 344 11.01 1.52 24.05
CA GLN A 344 12.38 1.40 23.53
C GLN A 344 12.48 0.76 22.14
N VAL A 345 11.36 0.30 21.57
CA VAL A 345 11.37 -0.28 20.21
C VAL A 345 10.95 0.76 19.17
N THR A 346 11.34 0.51 17.94
CA THR A 346 10.91 1.24 16.76
C THR A 346 9.98 0.34 15.96
N LEU A 347 8.85 0.88 15.54
CA LEU A 347 7.87 0.18 14.70
C LEU A 347 7.90 0.74 13.29
N ILE A 348 7.94 -0.17 12.31
CA ILE A 348 7.76 0.13 10.89
C ILE A 348 6.48 -0.57 10.47
N SER A 349 5.49 0.20 10.06
CA SER A 349 4.18 -0.31 9.65
C SER A 349 3.53 0.65 8.68
N ARG A 350 2.52 0.18 7.95
CA ARG A 350 1.71 1.08 7.12
C ARG A 350 0.99 2.10 8.00
N ARG A 351 0.92 3.32 7.49
CA ARG A 351 0.32 4.44 8.24
C ARG A 351 -1.10 4.76 7.79
N GLU A 352 -1.50 4.24 6.66
CA GLU A 352 -2.78 4.57 6.03
C GLU A 352 -3.29 3.39 5.22
N TYR A 353 -4.61 3.34 5.02
CA TYR A 353 -5.25 2.42 4.09
C TYR A 353 -6.51 3.06 3.50
N TRP A 354 -7.00 2.51 2.41
CA TRP A 354 -8.17 3.01 1.70
C TRP A 354 -9.35 2.05 1.85
N ILE A 355 -10.55 2.58 2.07
CA ILE A 355 -11.81 1.83 1.98
C ILE A 355 -12.58 2.37 0.78
N ASP A 356 -13.02 1.48 -0.12
CA ASP A 356 -13.86 1.84 -1.25
C ASP A 356 -15.34 1.95 -0.88
N ASP A 357 -16.10 2.78 -1.61
CA ASP A 357 -17.54 2.94 -1.43
C ASP A 357 -18.30 1.60 -1.57
N ASP A 358 -17.83 0.71 -2.43
CA ASP A 358 -18.46 -0.60 -2.68
C ASP A 358 -18.25 -1.61 -1.53
N SER A 359 -17.28 -1.36 -0.64
CA SER A 359 -17.00 -2.23 0.51
C SER A 359 -17.88 -1.93 1.74
N VAL A 360 -18.63 -0.84 1.71
CA VAL A 360 -19.51 -0.37 2.81
C VAL A 360 -20.98 -0.70 2.54
N ARG A 361 -21.32 -1.18 1.35
CA ARG A 361 -22.67 -1.65 0.95
C ARG A 361 -22.81 -3.17 1.17
#